data_335f60445a5eedb2a33d7405a743463c
#
_entry.id   335f60445a5eedb2a33d7405a743463c
#
_cell.length_a   1.000
_cell.length_b   1.000
_cell.length_c   1.000
_cell.angle_alpha   90.00
_cell.angle_beta   90.00
_cell.angle_gamma   90.00
#
_symmetry.space_group_name_H-M   'P 1'
#
loop_
_entity.id
_entity.type
_entity.pdbx_description
1 polymer ?
#
loop_
_entity_poly.entity_id
_entity_poly.type
_entity_poly.pdbx_seq_one_letter_code
_entity_poly.pdbx_strand_id
1 'polypeptide(L)'
;LKIFKSHPNDRYSLPSNHIIHLTQDSLNDIWISTRQGMVRYDETHGNFIPFNHDIIYSSLCINGGVLFGSENRIYKYDYQKRSFKAVCINPKGATDSDITKYRVQRIIAVSPKEVLIVTRRDGIYILNYPNMQLKRFFSCPNNILQGACLASNGYIYLSFWGQGLFCYEKTGKLIKQYTSNNSGLTNNYVLDIIEKKGYLWLATDGGGINRLELRNEKFSNLYHIAGDENSLPVNSITVLYKDSNECLWAGSVRGGVFNIKESYIRTYKDCPLGYNNGLSEKS
;
A
#
# COMPACT_ATOMS: atom_id res chain seq x y z
N LEU A 1 15.60 7.66 18.92
CA LEU A 1 15.13 6.70 17.89
C LEU A 1 15.32 5.28 18.42
N LYS A 2 14.25 4.44 18.40
CA LYS A 2 14.34 3.02 18.76
C LYS A 2 14.43 2.18 17.48
N ILE A 3 15.43 1.31 17.42
CA ILE A 3 15.68 0.43 16.27
C ILE A 3 15.35 -1.00 16.67
N PHE A 4 14.52 -1.66 15.88
CA PHE A 4 14.17 -3.06 16.07
C PHE A 4 14.83 -3.91 15.00
N LYS A 5 15.40 -5.05 15.37
CA LYS A 5 16.05 -5.99 14.48
C LYS A 5 15.58 -7.42 14.73
N SER A 6 15.71 -8.25 13.72
CA SER A 6 15.55 -9.70 13.85
C SER A 6 16.74 -10.30 14.58
N HIS A 7 16.44 -11.17 15.54
CA HIS A 7 17.44 -11.97 16.29
C HIS A 7 17.04 -13.45 16.19
N PRO A 8 17.81 -14.29 15.50
CA PRO A 8 17.41 -15.66 15.18
C PRO A 8 17.04 -16.56 16.36
N ASN A 9 17.59 -16.27 17.53
CA ASN A 9 17.36 -17.05 18.76
C ASN A 9 16.36 -16.41 19.73
N ASP A 10 15.73 -15.30 19.32
CA ASP A 10 14.73 -14.61 20.12
C ASP A 10 13.39 -14.61 19.40
N ARG A 11 12.47 -15.47 19.86
CA ARG A 11 11.09 -15.58 19.32
C ARG A 11 10.25 -14.33 19.48
N TYR A 12 10.66 -13.40 20.34
CA TYR A 12 9.99 -12.13 20.56
C TYR A 12 10.63 -10.96 19.82
N SER A 13 11.65 -11.22 19.01
CA SER A 13 12.19 -10.26 18.05
C SER A 13 11.39 -10.26 16.73
N LEU A 14 11.72 -9.35 15.82
CA LEU A 14 11.19 -9.38 14.46
C LEU A 14 11.57 -10.71 13.77
N PRO A 15 10.63 -11.40 13.09
CA PRO A 15 10.96 -12.62 12.34
C PRO A 15 12.01 -12.38 11.23
N SER A 16 11.99 -11.20 10.62
CA SER A 16 12.95 -10.79 9.59
C SER A 16 13.11 -9.28 9.58
N ASN A 17 14.30 -8.79 9.23
CA ASN A 17 14.54 -7.36 9.00
C ASN A 17 13.91 -6.83 7.70
N HIS A 18 13.37 -7.71 6.85
CA HIS A 18 12.70 -7.32 5.63
C HIS A 18 11.21 -7.11 5.90
N ILE A 19 10.83 -5.88 6.13
CA ILE A 19 9.45 -5.47 6.38
C ILE A 19 8.73 -5.36 5.04
N ILE A 20 7.54 -5.96 4.96
CA ILE A 20 6.67 -5.94 3.77
C ILE A 20 5.54 -4.95 3.94
N HIS A 21 4.89 -4.97 5.12
CA HIS A 21 3.72 -4.14 5.37
C HIS A 21 3.60 -3.79 6.86
N LEU A 22 3.07 -2.60 7.12
CA LEU A 22 2.76 -2.11 8.47
C LEU A 22 1.31 -1.64 8.50
N THR A 23 0.62 -1.91 9.59
CA THR A 23 -0.70 -1.32 9.83
C THR A 23 -0.92 -1.12 11.33
N GLN A 24 -1.68 -0.09 11.65
CA GLN A 24 -2.22 0.14 12.98
C GLN A 24 -3.71 -0.18 12.96
N ASP A 25 -4.19 -0.93 13.94
CA ASP A 25 -5.60 -1.26 14.03
C ASP A 25 -6.38 -0.26 14.92
N SER A 26 -7.67 -0.49 15.08
CA SER A 26 -8.56 0.39 15.87
C SER A 26 -8.30 0.36 17.38
N LEU A 27 -7.49 -0.58 17.86
CA LEU A 27 -7.02 -0.66 19.25
C LEU A 27 -5.64 -0.05 19.44
N ASN A 28 -5.08 0.57 18.38
CA ASN A 28 -3.73 1.09 18.28
C ASN A 28 -2.63 0.03 18.29
N ASP A 29 -2.98 -1.25 18.14
CA ASP A 29 -1.99 -2.31 17.96
C ASP A 29 -1.27 -2.15 16.61
N ILE A 30 0.05 -2.27 16.61
CA ILE A 30 0.87 -2.20 15.40
C ILE A 30 1.16 -3.62 14.91
N TRP A 31 0.70 -3.93 13.71
CA TRP A 31 0.92 -5.18 13.03
C TRP A 31 2.02 -5.02 11.99
N ILE A 32 2.98 -5.93 12.01
CA ILE A 32 4.17 -5.88 11.16
C ILE A 32 4.25 -7.17 10.37
N SER A 33 4.17 -7.08 9.05
CA SER A 33 4.45 -8.21 8.17
C SER A 33 5.89 -8.16 7.70
N THR A 34 6.55 -9.30 7.81
CA THR A 34 7.91 -9.52 7.33
C THR A 34 7.94 -10.62 6.29
N ARG A 35 9.08 -10.87 5.66
CA ARG A 35 9.25 -12.04 4.76
C ARG A 35 9.09 -13.39 5.44
N GLN A 36 9.12 -13.45 6.77
CA GLN A 36 9.06 -14.70 7.53
C GLN A 36 7.82 -14.76 8.45
N GLY A 37 6.79 -13.97 8.13
CA GLY A 37 5.52 -13.97 8.84
C GLY A 37 5.15 -12.64 9.44
N MET A 38 4.00 -12.63 10.12
CA MET A 38 3.40 -11.45 10.73
C MET A 38 3.51 -11.49 12.25
N VAL A 39 3.82 -10.34 12.83
CA VAL A 39 3.88 -10.13 14.28
C VAL A 39 3.07 -8.91 14.67
N ARG A 40 2.66 -8.84 15.93
CA ARG A 40 2.11 -7.65 16.56
C ARG A 40 3.13 -7.09 17.54
N TYR A 41 3.34 -5.78 17.50
CA TYR A 41 4.18 -5.11 18.47
C TYR A 41 3.44 -4.94 19.81
N ASP A 42 4.03 -5.43 20.88
CA ASP A 42 3.58 -5.21 22.24
C ASP A 42 4.38 -4.03 22.84
N GLU A 43 3.75 -2.88 22.88
CA GLU A 43 4.38 -1.66 23.39
C GLU A 43 4.72 -1.75 24.88
N THR A 44 3.91 -2.48 25.67
CA THR A 44 4.08 -2.64 27.11
C THR A 44 5.38 -3.35 27.46
N HIS A 45 5.69 -4.42 26.71
CA HIS A 45 6.89 -5.23 26.94
C HIS A 45 8.03 -4.90 25.96
N GLY A 46 7.75 -4.08 24.94
CA GLY A 46 8.71 -3.70 23.92
C GLY A 46 9.17 -4.85 23.00
N ASN A 47 8.34 -5.87 22.85
CA ASN A 47 8.63 -7.09 22.10
C ASN A 47 7.60 -7.36 20.98
N PHE A 48 7.78 -8.46 20.24
CA PHE A 48 6.90 -8.84 19.13
C PHE A 48 6.23 -10.18 19.41
N ILE A 49 4.90 -10.21 19.26
CA ILE A 49 4.11 -11.41 19.42
C ILE A 49 3.85 -12.02 18.06
N PRO A 50 4.34 -13.25 17.76
CA PRO A 50 4.11 -13.90 16.49
C PRO A 50 2.64 -14.33 16.34
N PHE A 51 2.08 -14.14 15.12
CA PHE A 51 0.69 -14.47 14.85
C PHE A 51 0.49 -15.40 13.66
N ASN A 52 1.24 -15.24 12.59
CA ASN A 52 1.06 -16.00 11.37
C ASN A 52 2.38 -16.08 10.59
N HIS A 53 2.60 -17.19 9.88
CA HIS A 53 3.74 -17.37 9.01
C HIS A 53 3.51 -16.85 7.58
N ASP A 54 2.26 -16.48 7.23
CA ASP A 54 1.96 -15.90 5.92
C ASP A 54 2.50 -14.47 5.80
N ILE A 55 2.99 -14.14 4.61
CA ILE A 55 3.39 -12.78 4.27
C ILE A 55 2.13 -11.98 3.97
N ILE A 56 1.95 -10.88 4.66
CA ILE A 56 0.84 -9.95 4.44
C ILE A 56 1.31 -8.79 3.56
N TYR A 57 0.63 -8.55 2.47
CA TYR A 57 0.96 -7.51 1.49
C TYR A 57 0.07 -6.27 1.58
N SER A 58 -1.10 -6.41 2.17
CA SER A 58 -2.05 -5.32 2.34
C SER A 58 -2.95 -5.58 3.55
N SER A 59 -3.42 -4.52 4.18
CA SER A 59 -4.40 -4.59 5.26
C SER A 59 -5.40 -3.46 5.17
N LEU A 60 -6.52 -3.62 5.86
CA LEU A 60 -7.55 -2.61 5.99
C LEU A 60 -8.22 -2.71 7.36
N CYS A 61 -8.25 -1.59 8.08
CA CYS A 61 -9.07 -1.45 9.28
C CYS A 61 -10.49 -1.04 8.86
N ILE A 62 -11.49 -1.82 9.28
CA ILE A 62 -12.89 -1.60 8.93
C ILE A 62 -13.80 -2.08 10.06
N ASN A 63 -14.76 -1.24 10.46
CA ASN A 63 -15.76 -1.54 11.51
C ASN A 63 -15.14 -2.09 12.81
N GLY A 64 -14.05 -1.51 13.27
CA GLY A 64 -13.34 -1.94 14.48
C GLY A 64 -12.60 -3.27 14.36
N GLY A 65 -12.57 -3.88 13.16
CA GLY A 65 -11.79 -5.07 12.85
C GLY A 65 -10.65 -4.79 11.88
N VAL A 66 -9.84 -5.79 11.61
CA VAL A 66 -8.76 -5.71 10.64
C VAL A 66 -8.79 -6.88 9.67
N LEU A 67 -8.63 -6.58 8.38
CA LEU A 67 -8.42 -7.53 7.31
C LEU A 67 -6.96 -7.54 6.90
N PHE A 68 -6.44 -8.72 6.59
CA PHE A 68 -5.08 -8.91 6.09
C PHE A 68 -5.13 -9.74 4.80
N GLY A 69 -4.40 -9.30 3.78
CA GLY A 69 -4.30 -9.99 2.51
C GLY A 69 -2.93 -10.61 2.29
N SER A 70 -2.90 -11.91 1.99
CA SER A 70 -1.69 -12.69 1.70
C SER A 70 -1.59 -13.11 0.23
N GLU A 71 -0.81 -14.14 -0.08
CA GLU A 71 -0.66 -14.67 -1.46
C GLU A 71 -1.97 -15.18 -2.06
N ASN A 72 -2.83 -15.83 -1.28
CA ASN A 72 -4.09 -16.42 -1.77
C ASN A 72 -5.20 -16.40 -0.73
N ARG A 73 -5.03 -15.64 0.35
CA ARG A 73 -5.98 -15.62 1.46
C ARG A 73 -6.24 -14.21 1.94
N ILE A 74 -7.45 -14.05 2.47
CA ILE A 74 -7.86 -12.88 3.22
C ILE A 74 -8.17 -13.36 4.62
N TYR A 75 -7.53 -12.76 5.60
CA TYR A 75 -7.72 -13.02 7.01
C TYR A 75 -8.52 -11.91 7.65
N LYS A 76 -9.49 -12.27 8.48
CA LYS A 76 -10.17 -11.37 9.42
C LYS A 76 -9.75 -11.76 10.82
N TYR A 77 -9.18 -10.83 11.56
CA TYR A 77 -8.81 -11.04 12.94
C TYR A 77 -10.02 -10.86 13.86
N ASP A 78 -10.23 -11.83 14.76
CA ASP A 78 -11.26 -11.81 15.81
C ASP A 78 -10.54 -11.48 17.13
N TYR A 79 -10.76 -10.28 17.64
CA TYR A 79 -10.12 -9.79 18.87
C TYR A 79 -10.56 -10.55 20.12
N GLN A 80 -11.81 -11.01 20.17
CA GLN A 80 -12.34 -11.76 21.31
C GLN A 80 -11.73 -13.16 21.39
N LYS A 81 -11.64 -13.84 20.26
CA LYS A 81 -11.09 -15.19 20.15
C LYS A 81 -9.57 -15.21 19.98
N ARG A 82 -8.95 -14.05 19.73
CA ARG A 82 -7.53 -13.92 19.36
C ARG A 82 -7.12 -14.88 18.24
N SER A 83 -7.98 -15.01 17.24
CA SER A 83 -7.83 -15.96 16.15
C SER A 83 -8.18 -15.35 14.80
N PHE A 84 -7.79 -16.01 13.72
CA PHE A 84 -8.10 -15.59 12.36
C PHE A 84 -9.19 -16.47 11.76
N LYS A 85 -10.15 -15.82 11.08
CA LYS A 85 -10.98 -16.45 10.07
C LYS A 85 -10.39 -16.14 8.70
N ALA A 86 -10.19 -17.16 7.87
CA ALA A 86 -9.62 -16.99 6.53
C ALA A 86 -10.60 -17.40 5.44
N VAL A 87 -10.50 -16.74 4.28
CA VAL A 87 -11.12 -17.15 3.03
C VAL A 87 -10.06 -17.21 1.93
N CYS A 88 -10.08 -18.29 1.14
CA CYS A 88 -9.19 -18.43 -0.02
C CYS A 88 -9.77 -17.70 -1.23
N ILE A 89 -8.92 -17.02 -1.99
CA ILE A 89 -9.30 -16.34 -3.24
C ILE A 89 -9.55 -17.39 -4.32
N ASN A 90 -8.66 -18.38 -4.43
CA ASN A 90 -8.88 -19.55 -5.28
C ASN A 90 -8.83 -20.85 -4.45
N PRO A 91 -9.99 -21.42 -4.06
CA PRO A 91 -10.05 -22.64 -3.28
C PRO A 91 -9.76 -23.91 -4.10
N LYS A 92 -9.78 -23.85 -5.43
CA LYS A 92 -9.64 -25.01 -6.32
C LYS A 92 -8.19 -25.17 -6.81
N GLY A 93 -7.27 -25.55 -5.89
CA GLY A 93 -6.00 -26.15 -6.26
C GLY A 93 -5.12 -25.35 -7.22
N ALA A 94 -4.84 -24.09 -6.91
CA ALA A 94 -3.78 -23.38 -7.62
C ALA A 94 -2.47 -24.14 -7.46
N THR A 95 -1.79 -24.42 -8.58
CA THR A 95 -0.41 -24.92 -8.55
C THR A 95 0.50 -23.82 -7.97
N ASP A 96 1.65 -24.16 -7.42
CA ASP A 96 2.59 -23.20 -6.81
C ASP A 96 2.94 -22.04 -7.76
N SER A 97 3.02 -22.29 -9.06
CA SER A 97 3.27 -21.27 -10.08
C SER A 97 2.11 -20.26 -10.24
N ASP A 98 0.90 -20.66 -9.95
CA ASP A 98 -0.31 -19.85 -10.10
C ASP A 98 -0.66 -19.03 -8.86
N ILE A 99 -0.14 -19.41 -7.68
CA ILE A 99 -0.52 -18.80 -6.40
C ILE A 99 -0.19 -17.31 -6.35
N THR A 100 0.92 -16.90 -6.96
CA THR A 100 1.37 -15.50 -6.94
C THR A 100 0.46 -14.55 -7.69
N LYS A 101 -0.38 -15.04 -8.61
CA LYS A 101 -1.36 -14.20 -9.32
C LYS A 101 -2.49 -13.73 -8.40
N TYR A 102 -2.79 -14.49 -7.34
CA TYR A 102 -3.82 -14.19 -6.36
C TYR A 102 -3.34 -13.32 -5.22
N ARG A 103 -2.05 -12.96 -5.16
CA ARG A 103 -1.50 -12.07 -4.15
C ARG A 103 -2.35 -10.82 -3.99
N VAL A 104 -2.79 -10.55 -2.76
CA VAL A 104 -3.60 -9.37 -2.45
C VAL A 104 -2.72 -8.13 -2.44
N GLN A 105 -2.79 -7.33 -3.48
CA GLN A 105 -2.00 -6.09 -3.60
C GLN A 105 -2.62 -4.94 -2.80
N ARG A 106 -3.96 -4.86 -2.81
CA ARG A 106 -4.70 -3.83 -2.07
C ARG A 106 -6.03 -4.37 -1.54
N ILE A 107 -6.41 -3.84 -0.39
CA ILE A 107 -7.74 -4.02 0.21
C ILE A 107 -8.32 -2.62 0.37
N ILE A 108 -9.50 -2.37 -0.21
CA ILE A 108 -10.10 -1.03 -0.28
C ILE A 108 -11.53 -1.09 0.23
N ALA A 109 -11.88 -0.27 1.21
CA ALA A 109 -13.26 -0.15 1.67
C ALA A 109 -14.13 0.53 0.60
N VAL A 110 -15.26 -0.10 0.26
CA VAL A 110 -16.30 0.48 -0.61
C VAL A 110 -17.46 1.00 0.22
N SER A 111 -17.82 0.23 1.23
CA SER A 111 -18.85 0.53 2.21
C SER A 111 -18.53 -0.17 3.53
N PRO A 112 -19.27 0.07 4.61
CA PRO A 112 -19.11 -0.70 5.85
C PRO A 112 -19.29 -2.21 5.68
N LYS A 113 -19.93 -2.66 4.60
CA LYS A 113 -20.23 -4.08 4.35
C LYS A 113 -19.45 -4.69 3.19
N GLU A 114 -18.81 -3.89 2.36
CA GLU A 114 -18.16 -4.35 1.13
C GLU A 114 -16.75 -3.80 0.99
N VAL A 115 -15.87 -4.68 0.57
CA VAL A 115 -14.44 -4.40 0.40
C VAL A 115 -14.01 -4.94 -0.96
N LEU A 116 -13.26 -4.12 -1.71
CA LEU A 116 -12.57 -4.59 -2.90
C LEU A 116 -11.26 -5.26 -2.50
N ILE A 117 -11.06 -6.46 -3.02
CA ILE A 117 -9.83 -7.22 -2.93
C ILE A 117 -9.17 -7.19 -4.31
N VAL A 118 -8.06 -6.50 -4.39
CA VAL A 118 -7.32 -6.30 -5.63
C VAL A 118 -6.14 -7.25 -5.65
N THR A 119 -6.13 -8.17 -6.63
CA THR A 119 -5.06 -9.18 -6.75
C THR A 119 -4.00 -8.75 -7.76
N ARG A 120 -2.83 -9.36 -7.66
CA ARG A 120 -1.67 -8.98 -8.48
C ARG A 120 -1.88 -9.19 -9.98
N ARG A 121 -2.51 -10.32 -10.41
CA ARG A 121 -2.65 -10.68 -11.83
C ARG A 121 -3.99 -11.33 -12.18
N ASP A 122 -4.85 -11.58 -11.21
CA ASP A 122 -6.08 -12.33 -11.47
C ASP A 122 -7.30 -11.41 -11.64
N GLY A 123 -7.30 -10.26 -11.01
CA GLY A 123 -8.39 -9.29 -11.09
C GLY A 123 -8.83 -8.76 -9.74
N ILE A 124 -10.05 -8.28 -9.71
CA ILE A 124 -10.66 -7.68 -8.53
C ILE A 124 -11.85 -8.54 -8.06
N TYR A 125 -11.99 -8.62 -6.73
CA TYR A 125 -13.07 -9.31 -6.06
C TYR A 125 -13.78 -8.35 -5.12
N ILE A 126 -15.07 -8.60 -4.88
CA ILE A 126 -15.83 -8.00 -3.79
C ILE A 126 -15.92 -9.01 -2.65
N LEU A 127 -15.47 -8.59 -1.48
CA LEU A 127 -15.64 -9.33 -0.24
C LEU A 127 -16.79 -8.70 0.54
N ASN A 128 -17.82 -9.50 0.86
CA ASN A 128 -18.80 -9.13 1.86
C ASN A 128 -18.16 -9.29 3.24
N TYR A 129 -17.86 -8.18 3.91
CA TYR A 129 -17.08 -8.16 5.15
C TYR A 129 -17.74 -8.92 6.32
N PRO A 130 -19.07 -8.78 6.57
CA PRO A 130 -19.69 -9.47 7.71
C PRO A 130 -19.57 -10.99 7.67
N ASN A 131 -19.81 -11.62 6.53
CA ASN A 131 -19.84 -13.06 6.39
C ASN A 131 -18.63 -13.67 5.70
N MET A 132 -17.69 -12.83 5.21
CA MET A 132 -16.47 -13.25 4.50
C MET A 132 -16.77 -14.01 3.21
N GLN A 133 -17.84 -13.65 2.49
CA GLN A 133 -18.15 -14.18 1.18
C GLN A 133 -17.44 -13.37 0.09
N LEU A 134 -16.70 -14.06 -0.76
CA LEU A 134 -15.90 -13.49 -1.83
C LEU A 134 -16.54 -13.79 -3.20
N LYS A 135 -16.70 -12.77 -4.02
CA LYS A 135 -17.18 -12.88 -5.40
C LYS A 135 -16.23 -12.16 -6.34
N ARG A 136 -15.90 -12.80 -7.48
CA ARG A 136 -15.13 -12.13 -8.55
C ARG A 136 -15.95 -10.96 -9.10
N PHE A 137 -15.31 -9.80 -9.22
CA PHE A 137 -15.92 -8.58 -9.75
C PHE A 137 -15.57 -8.41 -11.22
N PHE A 138 -14.27 -8.27 -11.56
CA PHE A 138 -13.78 -8.35 -12.93
C PHE A 138 -12.36 -8.89 -13.01
N SER A 139 -11.99 -9.35 -14.21
CA SER A 139 -10.70 -9.96 -14.47
C SER A 139 -9.73 -8.96 -15.09
N CYS A 140 -8.45 -9.00 -14.65
CA CYS A 140 -7.36 -8.22 -15.23
C CYS A 140 -6.23 -9.17 -15.67
N PRO A 141 -6.47 -10.06 -16.64
CA PRO A 141 -5.49 -11.08 -17.03
C PRO A 141 -4.21 -10.44 -17.57
N ASN A 142 -3.08 -11.06 -17.26
CA ASN A 142 -1.74 -10.74 -17.79
C ASN A 142 -1.14 -9.39 -17.37
N ASN A 143 -1.79 -8.61 -16.55
CA ASN A 143 -1.30 -7.32 -16.08
C ASN A 143 -0.86 -7.41 -14.61
N ILE A 144 0.35 -6.93 -14.32
CA ILE A 144 0.84 -6.85 -12.94
C ILE A 144 0.30 -5.58 -12.31
N LEU A 145 -0.68 -5.72 -11.43
CA LEU A 145 -1.26 -4.60 -10.71
C LEU A 145 -0.31 -4.12 -9.62
N GLN A 146 -0.16 -2.81 -9.49
CA GLN A 146 0.70 -2.13 -8.51
C GLN A 146 -0.13 -1.34 -7.50
N GLY A 147 -0.79 -0.29 -7.93
CA GLY A 147 -1.60 0.58 -7.12
C GLY A 147 -3.09 0.48 -7.44
N ALA A 148 -3.93 0.77 -6.45
CA ALA A 148 -5.38 0.84 -6.61
C ALA A 148 -5.99 1.84 -5.63
N CYS A 149 -6.99 2.58 -6.10
CA CYS A 149 -7.73 3.56 -5.30
C CYS A 149 -9.18 3.63 -5.77
N LEU A 150 -10.13 3.58 -4.83
CA LEU A 150 -11.50 4.00 -5.09
C LEU A 150 -11.59 5.48 -4.74
N ALA A 151 -11.75 6.32 -5.75
CA ALA A 151 -11.74 7.76 -5.58
C ALA A 151 -13.12 8.33 -5.22
N SER A 152 -13.14 9.54 -4.65
CA SER A 152 -14.36 10.24 -4.22
C SER A 152 -15.32 10.53 -5.36
N ASN A 153 -14.83 10.59 -6.61
CA ASN A 153 -15.68 10.69 -7.81
C ASN A 153 -16.39 9.38 -8.19
N GLY A 154 -16.18 8.31 -7.42
CA GLY A 154 -16.81 7.02 -7.59
C GLY A 154 -16.13 6.07 -8.57
N TYR A 155 -15.05 6.48 -9.22
CA TYR A 155 -14.27 5.64 -10.11
C TYR A 155 -13.20 4.84 -9.37
N ILE A 156 -12.85 3.68 -9.92
CA ILE A 156 -11.75 2.85 -9.47
C ILE A 156 -10.53 3.13 -10.35
N TYR A 157 -9.46 3.59 -9.74
CA TYR A 157 -8.19 3.82 -10.42
C TYR A 157 -7.23 2.69 -10.11
N LEU A 158 -6.66 2.12 -11.18
CA LEU A 158 -5.71 1.01 -11.12
C LEU A 158 -4.45 1.38 -11.88
N SER A 159 -3.30 1.03 -11.36
CA SER A 159 -2.06 1.09 -12.13
C SER A 159 -1.51 -0.30 -12.39
N PHE A 160 -1.06 -0.51 -13.62
CA PHE A 160 -0.39 -1.74 -14.05
C PHE A 160 1.06 -1.44 -14.41
N TRP A 161 1.92 -2.41 -14.17
CA TRP A 161 3.36 -2.28 -14.39
C TRP A 161 3.68 -1.80 -15.81
N GLY A 162 4.28 -0.60 -15.92
CA GLY A 162 4.68 0.02 -17.19
C GLY A 162 3.55 0.50 -18.09
N GLN A 163 2.27 0.45 -17.64
CA GLN A 163 1.12 0.80 -18.47
C GLN A 163 0.40 2.09 -18.06
N GLY A 164 0.89 2.77 -17.02
CA GLY A 164 0.30 4.01 -16.52
C GLY A 164 -0.90 3.76 -15.60
N LEU A 165 -1.87 4.68 -15.63
CA LEU A 165 -3.04 4.72 -14.78
C LEU A 165 -4.31 4.47 -15.59
N PHE A 166 -5.17 3.58 -15.09
CA PHE A 166 -6.46 3.23 -15.67
C PHE A 166 -7.60 3.69 -14.77
N CYS A 167 -8.65 4.23 -15.36
CA CYS A 167 -9.87 4.65 -14.71
C CYS A 167 -11.01 3.72 -15.10
N TYR A 168 -11.67 3.09 -14.12
CA TYR A 168 -12.79 2.18 -14.32
C TYR A 168 -14.04 2.68 -13.59
N GLU A 169 -15.21 2.42 -14.19
CA GLU A 169 -16.47 2.45 -13.45
C GLU A 169 -16.55 1.33 -12.40
N LYS A 170 -17.44 1.48 -11.43
CA LYS A 170 -17.75 0.40 -10.47
C LYS A 170 -18.36 -0.84 -11.13
N THR A 171 -18.76 -0.77 -12.39
CA THR A 171 -19.21 -1.90 -13.21
C THR A 171 -18.08 -2.73 -13.78
N GLY A 172 -16.82 -2.25 -13.70
CA GLY A 172 -15.64 -2.84 -14.31
C GLY A 172 -15.39 -2.36 -15.74
N LYS A 173 -16.21 -1.41 -16.26
CA LYS A 173 -15.99 -0.81 -17.58
C LYS A 173 -14.82 0.15 -17.54
N LEU A 174 -13.85 -0.03 -18.45
CA LEU A 174 -12.76 0.91 -18.65
C LEU A 174 -13.28 2.21 -19.26
N ILE A 175 -12.98 3.33 -18.63
CA ILE A 175 -13.33 4.67 -19.07
C ILE A 175 -12.15 5.33 -19.76
N LYS A 176 -10.96 5.27 -19.14
CA LYS A 176 -9.78 5.99 -19.65
C LYS A 176 -8.48 5.36 -19.19
N GLN A 177 -7.45 5.52 -20.00
CA GLN A 177 -6.08 5.22 -19.64
C GLN A 177 -5.24 6.50 -19.76
N TYR A 178 -4.45 6.79 -18.73
CA TYR A 178 -3.48 7.88 -18.72
C TYR A 178 -2.08 7.30 -18.80
N THR A 179 -1.33 7.78 -19.78
CA THR A 179 0.07 7.40 -20.01
C THR A 179 0.92 8.67 -20.19
N SER A 180 2.23 8.53 -20.15
CA SER A 180 3.16 9.63 -20.46
C SER A 180 3.02 10.16 -21.88
N ASN A 181 2.41 9.39 -22.80
CA ASN A 181 2.24 9.79 -24.19
C ASN A 181 0.91 10.52 -24.44
N ASN A 182 -0.11 10.33 -23.59
CA ASN A 182 -1.45 10.89 -23.84
C ASN A 182 -1.97 11.78 -22.72
N SER A 183 -1.18 12.02 -21.69
CA SER A 183 -1.56 12.83 -20.53
C SER A 183 -0.33 13.54 -19.92
N GLY A 184 -0.55 14.28 -18.83
CA GLY A 184 0.54 14.87 -18.06
C GLY A 184 1.22 13.91 -17.08
N LEU A 185 0.98 12.62 -17.18
CA LEU A 185 1.68 11.59 -16.40
C LEU A 185 3.15 11.54 -16.84
N THR A 186 4.09 11.59 -15.91
CA THR A 186 5.51 11.70 -16.19
C THR A 186 6.19 10.37 -16.45
N ASN A 187 5.61 9.27 -15.94
CA ASN A 187 6.15 7.93 -16.10
C ASN A 187 5.05 6.89 -15.97
N ASN A 188 5.08 5.85 -16.82
CA ASN A 188 4.08 4.78 -16.85
C ASN A 188 4.25 3.74 -15.74
N TYR A 189 5.36 3.76 -14.98
CA TYR A 189 5.54 2.91 -13.82
C TYR A 189 4.95 3.59 -12.58
N VAL A 190 3.61 3.58 -12.47
CA VAL A 190 2.89 4.07 -11.30
C VAL A 190 2.84 2.97 -10.26
N LEU A 191 3.53 3.17 -9.12
CA LEU A 191 3.74 2.15 -8.10
C LEU A 191 2.70 2.20 -6.98
N ASP A 192 2.18 3.41 -6.66
CA ASP A 192 1.15 3.58 -5.64
C ASP A 192 0.21 4.73 -5.97
N ILE A 193 -1.01 4.66 -5.44
CA ILE A 193 -2.10 5.62 -5.70
C ILE A 193 -2.84 5.89 -4.40
N ILE A 194 -2.95 7.15 -4.02
CA ILE A 194 -3.85 7.56 -2.94
C ILE A 194 -4.64 8.81 -3.34
N GLU A 195 -5.81 8.99 -2.74
CA GLU A 195 -6.57 10.22 -2.89
C GLU A 195 -6.42 11.13 -1.67
N LYS A 196 -6.24 12.42 -1.95
CA LYS A 196 -6.27 13.47 -0.94
C LYS A 196 -6.88 14.74 -1.53
N LYS A 197 -7.94 15.25 -0.91
CA LYS A 197 -8.60 16.54 -1.25
C LYS A 197 -8.96 16.69 -2.74
N GLY A 198 -9.52 15.63 -3.36
CA GLY A 198 -9.95 15.65 -4.76
C GLY A 198 -8.82 15.51 -5.78
N TYR A 199 -7.63 15.12 -5.34
CA TYR A 199 -6.49 14.80 -6.17
C TYR A 199 -6.07 13.35 -5.97
N LEU A 200 -5.77 12.65 -7.06
CA LEU A 200 -4.99 11.42 -6.99
C LEU A 200 -3.51 11.79 -6.95
N TRP A 201 -2.83 11.26 -5.96
CA TRP A 201 -1.39 11.33 -5.81
C TRP A 201 -0.81 10.00 -6.26
N LEU A 202 0.10 10.04 -7.21
CA LEU A 202 0.64 8.89 -7.91
C LEU A 202 2.15 8.85 -7.67
N ALA A 203 2.61 7.83 -6.97
CA ALA A 203 4.04 7.54 -6.86
C ALA A 203 4.53 6.89 -8.14
N THR A 204 5.62 7.37 -8.72
CA THR A 204 6.17 6.79 -9.94
C THR A 204 7.63 6.43 -9.80
N ASP A 205 8.07 5.41 -10.53
CA ASP A 205 9.48 5.02 -10.59
C ASP A 205 10.24 5.89 -11.60
N GLY A 206 10.99 6.87 -11.10
CA GLY A 206 11.77 7.82 -11.89
C GLY A 206 11.03 9.05 -12.38
N GLY A 207 9.71 9.14 -12.24
CA GLY A 207 8.90 10.28 -12.67
C GLY A 207 8.45 11.22 -11.53
N GLY A 208 8.96 11.03 -10.30
CA GLY A 208 8.56 11.79 -9.14
C GLY A 208 7.17 11.45 -8.64
N ILE A 209 6.45 12.43 -8.13
CA ILE A 209 5.06 12.32 -7.72
C ILE A 209 4.19 13.11 -8.69
N ASN A 210 3.20 12.43 -9.26
CA ASN A 210 2.20 13.04 -10.12
C ASN A 210 0.92 13.29 -9.32
N ARG A 211 0.27 14.40 -9.58
CA ARG A 211 -0.99 14.77 -8.97
C ARG A 211 -2.03 15.02 -10.05
N LEU A 212 -3.06 14.18 -10.10
CA LEU A 212 -4.18 14.30 -11.02
C LEU A 212 -5.38 14.93 -10.31
N GLU A 213 -5.82 16.08 -10.74
CA GLU A 213 -7.04 16.72 -10.25
C GLU A 213 -8.27 15.99 -10.82
N LEU A 214 -9.12 15.44 -9.93
CA LEU A 214 -10.27 14.63 -10.34
C LEU A 214 -11.38 15.41 -11.04
N ARG A 215 -11.45 16.73 -10.80
CA ARG A 215 -12.50 17.60 -11.35
C ARG A 215 -12.30 17.94 -12.83
N ASN A 216 -11.06 18.19 -13.24
CA ASN A 216 -10.73 18.71 -14.59
C ASN A 216 -9.67 17.87 -15.30
N GLU A 217 -9.23 16.78 -14.68
CA GLU A 217 -8.22 15.84 -15.20
C GLU A 217 -6.87 16.47 -15.52
N LYS A 218 -6.53 17.59 -14.86
CA LYS A 218 -5.22 18.21 -15.02
C LYS A 218 -4.16 17.56 -14.15
N PHE A 219 -2.98 17.36 -14.73
CA PHE A 219 -1.81 16.89 -14.03
C PHE A 219 -0.95 18.04 -13.54
N SER A 220 -0.34 17.86 -12.38
CA SER A 220 0.79 18.62 -11.87
C SER A 220 1.77 17.65 -11.24
N ASN A 221 3.05 18.01 -11.23
CA ASN A 221 4.11 17.06 -10.93
C ASN A 221 5.12 17.65 -9.96
N LEU A 222 5.62 16.83 -9.03
CA LEU A 222 6.70 17.16 -8.13
C LEU A 222 7.93 16.33 -8.53
N TYR A 223 9.07 17.00 -8.66
CA TYR A 223 10.33 16.39 -9.08
C TYR A 223 11.46 16.69 -8.11
N HIS A 224 12.51 15.89 -8.23
CA HIS A 224 13.81 16.23 -7.69
C HIS A 224 14.43 17.33 -8.56
N ILE A 225 14.84 18.42 -7.92
CA ILE A 225 15.59 19.53 -8.54
C ILE A 225 16.92 19.63 -7.82
N ALA A 226 18.01 19.42 -8.54
CA ALA A 226 19.35 19.49 -7.96
C ALA A 226 19.62 20.88 -7.35
N GLY A 227 20.02 20.89 -6.06
CA GLY A 227 20.27 22.14 -5.33
C GLY A 227 19.05 22.80 -4.69
N ASP A 228 17.85 22.27 -4.90
CA ASP A 228 16.63 22.73 -4.23
C ASP A 228 16.22 21.78 -3.10
N GLU A 229 16.46 22.16 -1.85
CA GLU A 229 16.11 21.38 -0.66
C GLU A 229 14.59 21.25 -0.44
N ASN A 230 13.76 22.07 -1.09
CA ASN A 230 12.32 21.99 -1.05
C ASN A 230 11.73 21.11 -2.15
N SER A 231 12.55 20.55 -3.02
CA SER A 231 12.15 19.57 -4.03
C SER A 231 12.16 18.13 -3.49
N LEU A 232 11.70 17.18 -4.30
CA LEU A 232 11.79 15.76 -3.93
C LEU A 232 13.27 15.36 -3.74
N PRO A 233 13.59 14.48 -2.76
CA PRO A 233 14.96 14.01 -2.58
C PRO A 233 15.44 13.14 -3.76
N VAL A 234 14.51 12.42 -4.39
CA VAL A 234 14.72 11.58 -5.59
C VAL A 234 13.42 11.44 -6.38
N ASN A 235 13.51 11.04 -7.66
CA ASN A 235 12.33 10.84 -8.51
C ASN A 235 11.73 9.42 -8.45
N SER A 236 12.38 8.46 -7.80
CA SER A 236 11.85 7.08 -7.69
C SER A 236 11.11 6.91 -6.37
N ILE A 237 9.78 7.06 -6.43
CA ILE A 237 8.88 7.02 -5.30
C ILE A 237 8.11 5.70 -5.32
N THR A 238 8.14 4.95 -4.21
CA THR A 238 7.60 3.59 -4.14
C THR A 238 6.25 3.48 -3.45
N VAL A 239 6.01 4.35 -2.47
CA VAL A 239 4.81 4.28 -1.62
C VAL A 239 4.39 5.67 -1.18
N LEU A 240 3.08 5.86 -1.04
CA LEU A 240 2.46 7.03 -0.46
C LEU A 240 1.64 6.62 0.76
N TYR A 241 1.64 7.44 1.78
CA TYR A 241 0.85 7.22 2.98
C TYR A 241 0.22 8.54 3.45
N LYS A 242 -1.07 8.49 3.74
CA LYS A 242 -1.82 9.60 4.33
C LYS A 242 -2.08 9.27 5.79
N ASP A 243 -1.56 10.07 6.70
CA ASP A 243 -1.74 9.86 8.13
C ASP A 243 -3.08 10.41 8.65
N SER A 244 -3.37 10.20 9.93
CA SER A 244 -4.60 10.65 10.58
C SER A 244 -4.78 12.18 10.59
N ASN A 245 -3.70 12.93 10.44
CA ASN A 245 -3.70 14.40 10.34
C ASN A 245 -3.79 14.89 8.89
N GLU A 246 -4.12 14.01 7.95
CA GLU A 246 -4.14 14.30 6.51
C GLU A 246 -2.76 14.70 5.95
N CYS A 247 -1.66 14.44 6.67
CA CYS A 247 -0.33 14.66 6.13
C CYS A 247 0.03 13.57 5.13
N LEU A 248 0.63 13.97 4.03
CA LEU A 248 1.06 13.07 2.98
C LEU A 248 2.55 12.73 3.17
N TRP A 249 2.83 11.44 3.30
CA TRP A 249 4.16 10.88 3.40
C TRP A 249 4.50 10.09 2.15
N ALA A 250 5.75 10.12 1.77
CA ALA A 250 6.26 9.33 0.66
C ALA A 250 7.52 8.57 1.06
N GLY A 251 7.58 7.31 0.63
CA GLY A 251 8.78 6.48 0.70
C GLY A 251 9.41 6.34 -0.67
N SER A 252 10.73 6.38 -0.74
CA SER A 252 11.48 6.39 -1.99
C SER A 252 12.59 5.35 -2.03
N VAL A 253 13.06 5.06 -3.24
CA VAL A 253 14.27 4.26 -3.43
C VAL A 253 15.47 5.14 -3.12
N ARG A 254 16.24 4.82 -2.06
CA ARG A 254 17.47 5.51 -1.64
C ARG A 254 17.32 6.94 -1.15
N GLY A 255 16.12 7.54 -1.14
CA GLY A 255 15.88 8.90 -0.63
C GLY A 255 15.20 8.93 0.74
N GLY A 256 14.96 7.74 1.35
CA GLY A 256 14.32 7.63 2.65
C GLY A 256 12.82 7.92 2.62
N VAL A 257 12.30 8.42 3.74
CA VAL A 257 10.91 8.81 3.94
C VAL A 257 10.84 10.33 4.12
N PHE A 258 9.85 10.98 3.52
CA PHE A 258 9.66 12.41 3.63
C PHE A 258 8.18 12.78 3.66
N ASN A 259 7.89 13.94 4.26
CA ASN A 259 6.57 14.51 4.33
C ASN A 259 6.40 15.55 3.23
N ILE A 260 5.25 15.51 2.54
CA ILE A 260 4.91 16.46 1.47
C ILE A 260 3.92 17.46 2.06
N LYS A 261 4.36 18.70 2.25
CA LYS A 261 3.50 19.83 2.60
C LYS A 261 3.19 20.66 1.36
N GLU A 262 2.04 21.33 1.35
CA GLU A 262 1.62 22.16 0.21
C GLU A 262 2.60 23.30 -0.12
N SER A 263 3.42 23.73 0.86
CA SER A 263 4.39 24.82 0.71
C SER A 263 5.85 24.39 0.64
N TYR A 264 6.21 23.17 1.08
CA TYR A 264 7.59 22.66 1.06
C TYR A 264 7.66 21.17 1.34
N ILE A 265 8.77 20.52 0.99
CA ILE A 265 9.05 19.12 1.25
C ILE A 265 10.06 19.03 2.41
N ARG A 266 9.70 18.30 3.49
CA ARG A 266 10.67 17.96 4.54
C ARG A 266 11.15 16.53 4.36
N THR A 267 12.44 16.38 4.15
CA THR A 267 13.10 15.08 4.06
C THR A 267 13.62 14.67 5.43
N TYR A 268 13.28 13.49 5.89
CA TYR A 268 13.85 12.87 7.08
C TYR A 268 15.00 11.96 6.64
N LYS A 269 16.23 12.49 6.71
CA LYS A 269 17.42 11.82 6.17
C LYS A 269 17.97 10.67 7.02
N ASP A 270 17.35 10.35 8.16
CA ASP A 270 17.88 9.37 9.10
C ASP A 270 16.84 8.34 9.56
N CYS A 271 16.25 7.63 8.61
CA CYS A 271 15.84 6.27 8.89
C CYS A 271 17.08 5.38 8.64
N PRO A 272 17.70 4.74 9.63
CA PRO A 272 18.87 3.89 9.43
C PRO A 272 18.46 2.58 8.78
N LEU A 273 18.11 2.63 7.52
CA LEU A 273 18.13 1.50 6.61
C LEU A 273 19.55 1.46 6.02
N GLY A 274 20.52 1.10 6.86
CA GLY A 274 21.78 0.49 6.49
C GLY A 274 22.59 1.07 5.34
N TYR A 275 22.69 2.42 5.21
CA TYR A 275 23.81 3.09 4.54
C TYR A 275 23.93 4.49 5.13
N ASN A 276 25.13 4.80 5.60
CA ASN A 276 25.56 6.01 6.30
C ASN A 276 24.99 7.33 5.77
N ASN A 277 24.43 8.17 6.63
CA ASN A 277 24.98 9.44 7.08
C ASN A 277 23.97 10.25 7.88
N GLY A 278 24.40 10.66 9.02
CA GLY A 278 23.95 11.44 10.13
C GLY A 278 22.81 12.46 9.99
N LEU A 279 21.98 12.47 11.02
CA LEU A 279 20.96 13.49 11.30
C LEU A 279 21.59 14.85 11.54
N SER A 280 21.13 15.84 10.84
CA SER A 280 21.19 17.19 11.35
C SER A 280 19.80 17.82 11.28
N GLU A 281 19.16 17.99 12.45
CA GLU A 281 18.16 19.03 12.61
C GLU A 281 18.83 20.37 12.35
N LYS A 282 18.35 21.11 11.40
CA LYS A 282 18.49 22.56 11.38
C LYS A 282 17.11 23.16 11.43
N SER A 283 16.91 23.88 12.54
CA SER A 283 15.78 24.76 12.85
C SER A 283 15.41 25.74 11.75
#